data_f438335d92d4fa0e73017a511c05e986
#
_entry.id   f438335d92d4fa0e73017a511c05e986
#
_cell.length_a   1.000
_cell.length_b   1.000
_cell.length_c   1.000
_cell.angle_alpha   90.00
_cell.angle_beta   90.00
_cell.angle_gamma   90.00
#
_symmetry.space_group_name_H-M   'P 1'
#
loop_
_entity.id
_entity.type
_entity.pdbx_description
1 polymer ?
#
loop_
_entity_poly.entity_id
_entity_poly.type
_entity_poly.pdbx_seq_one_letter_code
_entity_poly.pdbx_strand_id
1 'polypeptide(L)'
;IAPMPTHPGAKGVIDDSLTAPGLHRQVAVRCAHLGLMPQMVASSLLVLTTGRQFCERYAAQLPVAILEPPVPLPQMRYYQLWHDRTHHSSAGTWLREAVKNAALQL
;
A
#
# COMPACT_ATOMS: atom_id res chain seq x y z
N ILE A 1 -5.71 -10.74 3.12
CA ILE A 1 -5.36 -9.79 4.18
C ILE A 1 -5.65 -8.37 3.69
N ALA A 2 -6.14 -7.50 4.56
CA ALA A 2 -6.38 -6.10 4.27
C ALA A 2 -5.84 -5.20 5.40
N PRO A 3 -5.46 -3.94 5.10
CA PRO A 3 -5.14 -2.97 6.13
C PRO A 3 -6.37 -2.63 6.97
N MET A 4 -6.14 -2.12 8.17
CA MET A 4 -7.20 -1.54 8.99
C MET A 4 -7.80 -0.33 8.29
N PRO A 5 -9.11 -0.13 8.31
CA PRO A 5 -9.72 1.09 7.78
C PRO A 5 -9.31 2.30 8.61
N THR A 6 -9.20 3.46 7.96
CA THR A 6 -8.82 4.71 8.61
C THR A 6 -9.92 5.28 9.49
N HIS A 7 -11.16 4.93 9.23
CA HIS A 7 -12.34 5.31 10.04
C HIS A 7 -13.46 4.28 9.84
N PRO A 8 -14.48 4.24 10.73
CA PRO A 8 -15.64 3.38 10.56
C PRO A 8 -16.31 3.60 9.20
N GLY A 9 -16.59 2.52 8.48
CA GLY A 9 -17.22 2.55 7.16
C GLY A 9 -16.27 2.87 5.98
N ALA A 10 -14.99 3.18 6.23
CA ALA A 10 -14.01 3.33 5.15
C ALA A 10 -13.77 2.00 4.44
N LYS A 11 -13.87 2.02 3.12
CA LYS A 11 -13.40 0.93 2.27
C LYS A 11 -11.95 1.21 1.87
N GLY A 12 -11.19 0.16 1.63
CA GLY A 12 -9.85 0.28 1.06
C GLY A 12 -9.89 0.45 -0.46
N VAL A 13 -8.84 1.05 -1.02
CA VAL A 13 -8.72 1.29 -2.47
C VAL A 13 -8.98 0.01 -3.30
N ILE A 14 -8.52 -1.15 -2.82
CA ILE A 14 -8.75 -2.42 -3.50
C ILE A 14 -10.22 -2.82 -3.46
N ASP A 15 -10.87 -2.69 -2.31
CA ASP A 15 -12.29 -3.05 -2.15
C ASP A 15 -13.20 -2.12 -2.95
N ASP A 16 -12.85 -0.84 -3.04
CA ASP A 16 -13.56 0.14 -3.89
C ASP A 16 -13.43 -0.21 -5.37
N SER A 17 -12.24 -0.59 -5.84
CA SER A 17 -12.02 -0.95 -7.24
C SER A 17 -12.71 -2.25 -7.66
N LEU A 18 -12.96 -3.15 -6.74
CA LEU A 18 -13.71 -4.38 -7.00
C LEU A 18 -15.23 -4.14 -7.07
N THR A 19 -15.72 -3.04 -6.52
CA THR A 19 -17.18 -2.76 -6.46
C THR A 19 -17.77 -2.52 -7.86
N ALA A 20 -17.08 -1.80 -8.75
CA ALA A 20 -17.57 -1.48 -10.10
C ALA A 20 -17.84 -2.73 -10.97
N PRO A 21 -16.94 -3.74 -11.03
CA PRO A 21 -17.24 -5.00 -11.73
C PRO A 21 -18.13 -5.96 -10.93
N GLY A 22 -18.72 -5.53 -9.81
CA GLY A 22 -19.58 -6.39 -8.98
C GLY A 22 -18.83 -7.46 -8.19
N LEU A 23 -17.53 -7.31 -8.04
CA LEU A 23 -16.67 -8.26 -7.32
C LEU A 23 -16.46 -7.83 -5.87
N HIS A 24 -16.18 -8.79 -5.02
CA HIS A 24 -15.76 -8.55 -3.65
C HIS A 24 -14.77 -9.63 -3.22
N ARG A 25 -13.86 -9.27 -2.33
CA ARG A 25 -12.94 -10.21 -1.71
C ARG A 25 -13.37 -10.53 -0.29
N GLN A 26 -13.13 -11.75 0.12
CA GLN A 26 -13.32 -12.13 1.51
C GLN A 26 -12.07 -11.72 2.31
N VAL A 27 -12.23 -10.78 3.23
CA VAL A 27 -11.15 -10.33 4.11
C VAL A 27 -11.12 -11.19 5.36
N ALA A 28 -10.21 -12.14 5.43
CA ALA A 28 -10.03 -13.01 6.58
C ALA A 28 -9.31 -12.33 7.74
N VAL A 29 -8.39 -11.41 7.45
CA VAL A 29 -7.58 -10.72 8.48
C VAL A 29 -7.45 -9.25 8.12
N ARG A 30 -7.57 -8.38 9.12
CA ARG A 30 -7.20 -6.97 9.06
C ARG A 30 -6.01 -6.71 9.98
N CYS A 31 -5.03 -5.96 9.49
CA CYS A 31 -3.80 -5.68 10.23
C CYS A 31 -3.46 -4.19 10.13
N ALA A 32 -3.11 -3.57 11.26
CA ALA A 32 -2.66 -2.18 11.30
C ALA A 32 -1.19 -2.01 10.89
N HIS A 33 -0.41 -3.08 10.95
CA HIS A 33 1.03 -3.05 10.67
C HIS A 33 1.33 -3.67 9.31
N LEU A 34 1.55 -2.83 8.31
CA LEU A 34 1.81 -3.26 6.93
C LEU A 34 3.01 -4.23 6.85
N GLY A 35 4.07 -3.98 7.63
CA GLY A 35 5.28 -4.81 7.63
C GLY A 35 5.09 -6.25 8.16
N LEU A 36 4.01 -6.54 8.90
CA LEU A 36 3.70 -7.90 9.36
C LEU A 36 2.90 -8.72 8.34
N MET A 37 2.20 -8.06 7.42
CA MET A 37 1.32 -8.75 6.48
C MET A 37 2.05 -9.76 5.58
N PRO A 38 3.25 -9.50 5.06
CA PRO A 38 3.98 -10.48 4.25
C PRO A 38 4.35 -11.76 5.02
N GLN A 39 4.67 -11.64 6.31
CA GLN A 39 4.96 -12.79 7.17
C GLN A 39 3.71 -13.65 7.40
N MET A 40 2.55 -13.00 7.54
CA MET A 40 1.26 -13.71 7.64
C MET A 40 0.94 -14.46 6.34
N VAL A 41 1.25 -13.88 5.17
CA VAL A 41 1.12 -14.55 3.88
C VAL A 41 2.06 -15.76 3.81
N ALA A 42 3.33 -15.59 4.16
CA ALA A 42 4.33 -16.65 4.12
C ALA A 42 4.01 -17.86 4.98
N SER A 43 3.23 -17.68 6.05
CA SER A 43 2.84 -18.73 7.00
C SER A 43 1.39 -19.21 6.87
N SER A 44 0.69 -18.83 5.79
CA SER A 44 -0.73 -19.18 5.60
C SER A 44 -1.07 -19.36 4.12
N LEU A 45 -2.32 -19.65 3.82
CA LEU A 45 -2.88 -19.64 2.46
C LEU A 45 -3.54 -18.30 2.10
N LEU A 46 -3.26 -17.25 2.85
CA LEU A 46 -3.85 -15.94 2.63
C LEU A 46 -3.13 -15.19 1.50
N VAL A 47 -3.84 -14.28 0.87
CA VAL A 47 -3.34 -13.41 -0.19
C VAL A 47 -3.30 -11.96 0.30
N LEU A 48 -2.25 -11.24 -0.07
CA LEU A 48 -2.10 -9.80 0.15
C LEU A 48 -2.05 -9.09 -1.20
N THR A 49 -2.92 -8.11 -1.40
CA THR A 49 -2.88 -7.21 -2.56
C THR A 49 -2.31 -5.87 -2.13
N THR A 50 -1.17 -5.50 -2.71
CA THR A 50 -0.46 -4.24 -2.39
C THR A 50 0.43 -3.80 -3.55
N GLY A 51 1.18 -2.72 -3.40
CA GLY A 51 2.08 -2.21 -4.44
C GLY A 51 3.20 -3.20 -4.79
N ARG A 52 3.54 -3.30 -6.10
CA ARG A 52 4.55 -4.23 -6.62
C ARG A 52 5.90 -4.11 -5.91
N GLN A 53 6.41 -2.90 -5.71
CA GLN A 53 7.71 -2.67 -5.05
C GLN A 53 7.75 -3.22 -3.62
N PHE A 54 6.64 -3.07 -2.90
CA PHE A 54 6.51 -3.67 -1.58
C PHE A 54 6.54 -5.20 -1.66
N CYS A 55 5.84 -5.80 -2.62
CA CYS A 55 5.85 -7.25 -2.85
C CYS A 55 7.26 -7.76 -3.16
N GLU A 56 7.98 -7.12 -4.09
CA GLU A 56 9.32 -7.51 -4.53
C GLU A 56 10.32 -7.49 -3.37
N ARG A 57 10.25 -6.47 -2.52
CA ARG A 57 11.11 -6.36 -1.33
C ARG A 57 10.97 -7.58 -0.40
N TYR A 58 9.75 -8.04 -0.19
CA TYR A 58 9.50 -9.17 0.71
C TYR A 58 9.63 -10.52 0.03
N ALA A 59 9.35 -10.64 -1.26
CA ALA A 59 9.57 -11.86 -2.02
C ALA A 59 11.06 -12.26 -2.09
N ALA A 60 11.97 -11.28 -1.98
CA ALA A 60 13.40 -11.55 -1.87
C ALA A 60 13.80 -12.18 -0.52
N GLN A 61 12.96 -12.14 0.50
CA GLN A 61 13.28 -12.53 1.88
C GLN A 61 12.36 -13.63 2.44
N LEU A 62 11.18 -13.80 1.88
CA LEU A 62 10.14 -14.71 2.36
C LEU A 62 9.72 -15.68 1.26
N PRO A 63 9.27 -16.88 1.60
CA PRO A 63 8.77 -17.88 0.64
C PRO A 63 7.37 -17.51 0.13
N VAL A 64 7.26 -16.39 -0.59
CA VAL A 64 6.02 -15.90 -1.19
C VAL A 64 6.20 -15.69 -2.70
N ALA A 65 5.14 -15.90 -3.47
CA ALA A 65 5.12 -15.65 -4.90
C ALA A 65 4.34 -14.37 -5.21
N ILE A 66 4.79 -13.63 -6.22
CA ILE A 66 4.07 -12.47 -6.74
C ILE A 66 3.24 -12.93 -7.93
N LEU A 67 1.95 -12.65 -7.88
CA LEU A 67 0.99 -12.95 -8.94
C LEU A 67 0.38 -11.67 -9.46
N GLU A 68 0.09 -11.64 -10.74
CA GLU A 68 -0.69 -10.53 -11.31
C GLU A 68 -2.15 -10.63 -10.84
N PRO A 69 -2.78 -9.50 -10.49
CA PRO A 69 -4.19 -9.50 -10.12
C PRO A 69 -5.06 -9.90 -11.32
N PRO A 70 -6.12 -10.69 -11.11
CA PRO A 70 -7.00 -11.15 -12.19
C PRO A 70 -7.89 -10.04 -12.77
N VAL A 71 -7.88 -8.86 -12.15
CA VAL A 71 -8.63 -7.66 -12.59
C VAL A 71 -7.69 -6.45 -12.56
N PRO A 72 -7.91 -5.46 -13.42
CA PRO A 72 -7.14 -4.23 -13.39
C PRO A 72 -7.39 -3.49 -12.06
N LEU A 73 -6.30 -3.08 -11.42
CA LEU A 73 -6.33 -2.30 -10.19
C LEU A 73 -5.81 -0.88 -10.46
N PRO A 74 -6.31 0.13 -9.73
CA PRO A 74 -5.87 1.50 -9.91
C PRO A 74 -4.40 1.66 -9.48
N GLN A 75 -3.70 2.56 -10.16
CA GLN A 75 -2.37 2.96 -9.72
C GLN A 75 -2.46 3.73 -8.40
N MET A 76 -1.63 3.36 -7.45
CA MET A 76 -1.52 4.09 -6.20
C MET A 76 -0.71 5.38 -6.42
N ARG A 77 -1.29 6.50 -6.05
CA ARG A 77 -0.61 7.81 -6.10
C ARG A 77 -0.26 8.24 -4.68
N TYR A 78 0.97 8.64 -4.49
CA TYR A 78 1.48 9.11 -3.21
C TYR A 78 1.69 10.63 -3.27
N TYR A 79 1.36 11.31 -2.20
CA TYR A 79 1.44 12.76 -2.10
C TYR A 79 2.20 13.17 -0.84
N GLN A 80 2.96 14.23 -0.92
CA GLN A 80 3.46 14.92 0.25
C GLN A 80 2.47 16.03 0.61
N LEU A 81 2.11 16.12 1.88
CA LEU A 81 1.26 17.19 2.40
C LEU A 81 2.05 17.97 3.45
N TRP A 82 1.93 19.28 3.42
CA TRP A 82 2.53 20.17 4.42
C TRP A 82 1.66 21.40 4.62
N HIS A 83 1.82 22.05 5.77
CA HIS A 83 1.11 23.25 6.08
C HIS A 83 1.78 24.47 5.41
N ASP A 84 0.99 25.44 4.98
CA ASP A 84 1.48 26.65 4.28
C ASP A 84 2.55 27.41 5.08
N ARG A 85 2.45 27.45 6.41
CA ARG A 85 3.48 28.03 7.30
C ARG A 85 4.90 27.50 7.05
N THR A 86 5.03 26.26 6.61
CA THR A 86 6.33 25.60 6.34
C THR A 86 6.70 25.59 4.88
N HIS A 87 5.88 26.23 4.03
CA HIS A 87 6.10 26.21 2.59
C HIS A 87 7.46 26.81 2.21
N HIS A 88 7.81 27.95 2.80
CA HIS A 88 9.07 28.66 2.55
C HIS A 88 10.20 28.30 3.54
N SER A 89 10.01 27.35 4.42
CA SER A 89 11.07 26.85 5.30
C SER A 89 12.14 26.14 4.49
N SER A 90 13.40 26.58 4.62
CA SER A 90 14.54 25.95 3.93
C SER A 90 14.69 24.47 4.29
N ALA A 91 14.58 24.14 5.57
CA ALA A 91 14.62 22.75 6.05
C ALA A 91 13.45 21.94 5.51
N GLY A 92 12.24 22.52 5.50
CA GLY A 92 11.05 21.86 4.94
C GLY A 92 11.16 21.61 3.43
N THR A 93 11.68 22.59 2.69
CA THR A 93 11.92 22.47 1.25
C THR A 93 12.97 21.37 0.96
N TRP A 94 14.08 21.40 1.67
CA TRP A 94 15.11 20.37 1.55
C TRP A 94 14.55 18.97 1.79
N LEU A 95 13.77 18.78 2.88
CA LEU A 95 13.16 17.50 3.20
C LEU A 95 12.22 17.01 2.10
N ARG A 96 11.36 17.90 1.58
CA ARG A 96 10.43 17.55 0.49
C ARG A 96 11.16 17.11 -0.77
N GLU A 97 12.21 17.81 -1.15
CA GLU A 97 13.03 17.43 -2.32
C GLU A 97 13.78 16.12 -2.07
N ALA A 98 14.31 15.90 -0.87
CA ALA A 98 14.96 14.64 -0.52
C ALA A 98 13.99 13.44 -0.62
N VAL A 99 12.79 13.57 -0.08
CA VAL A 99 11.75 12.53 -0.17
C VAL A 99 11.32 12.31 -1.63
N LYS A 100 11.12 13.37 -2.40
CA LYS A 100 10.76 13.30 -3.82
C LYS A 100 11.84 12.55 -4.62
N ASN A 101 13.10 12.92 -4.44
CA ASN A 101 14.22 12.30 -5.14
C ASN A 101 14.35 10.80 -4.76
N ALA A 102 14.18 10.46 -3.49
CA ALA A 102 14.18 9.06 -3.04
C ALA A 102 13.03 8.27 -3.69
N ALA A 103 11.83 8.85 -3.78
CA ALA A 103 10.67 8.21 -4.39
C ALA A 103 10.82 7.99 -5.90
N LEU A 104 11.57 8.85 -6.61
CA LEU A 104 11.84 8.71 -8.04
C LEU A 104 12.89 7.63 -8.36
N GLN A 105 13.63 7.16 -7.36
CA GLN A 105 14.63 6.10 -7.49
C GLN A 105 14.05 4.70 -7.23
N LEU A 106 12.80 4.65 -6.79
CA LEU A 106 12.09 3.39 -6.57
C LEU A 106 11.45 2.88 -7.86
#